data_8ad1556948c9ce0a0354eef88d6b2c06
#
_entry.id   8ad1556948c9ce0a0354eef88d6b2c06
#
_cell.length_a   1.000
_cell.length_b   1.000
_cell.length_c   1.000
_cell.angle_alpha   90.00
_cell.angle_beta   90.00
_cell.angle_gamma   90.00
#
_symmetry.space_group_name_H-M   'P 1'
#
loop_
_entity.id
_entity.type
_entity.pdbx_description
1 polymer ?
#
loop_
_entity_poly.entity_id
_entity_poly.type
_entity_poly.pdbx_seq_one_letter_code
_entity_poly.pdbx_strand_id
1 'polypeptide(L)'
;MKGVKSEEIVSLIRKFLVSGIMIDNEYRESVVGTPQGGNLSPLLSNIVLNELDKEMEARGLRFTRYADDCIILVGSSKAADRVMENISKFIEKKRRFKVNMTKSKILKPNDIKYLGFGFYYDSFSSMWKAKLHEKTANKIEETNK
;
A
#
# COMPACT_ATOMS: atom_id res chain seq x y z
N MET A 1 -18.29 -1.41 -10.26
CA MET A 1 -17.63 -0.09 -10.18
C MET A 1 -18.70 1.00 -10.05
N LYS A 2 -18.98 1.45 -8.82
CA LYS A 2 -20.02 2.49 -8.57
C LYS A 2 -19.50 3.94 -8.76
N GLY A 3 -18.45 4.20 -9.52
CA GLY A 3 -17.84 5.52 -9.59
C GLY A 3 -17.66 6.14 -10.96
N VAL A 4 -17.53 5.36 -12.01
CA VAL A 4 -17.31 5.90 -13.37
C VAL A 4 -18.58 5.67 -14.19
N LYS A 5 -19.30 6.76 -14.46
CA LYS A 5 -20.58 6.72 -15.19
C LYS A 5 -20.43 6.88 -16.71
N SER A 6 -19.26 7.32 -17.20
CA SER A 6 -19.03 7.51 -18.64
C SER A 6 -18.58 6.21 -19.30
N GLU A 7 -19.32 5.75 -20.28
CA GLU A 7 -18.98 4.57 -21.08
C GLU A 7 -17.67 4.75 -21.84
N GLU A 8 -17.37 5.95 -22.29
CA GLU A 8 -16.11 6.29 -22.95
C GLU A 8 -14.91 6.06 -22.03
N ILE A 9 -14.96 6.53 -20.76
CA ILE A 9 -13.91 6.32 -19.79
C ILE A 9 -13.75 4.84 -19.47
N VAL A 10 -14.82 4.10 -19.30
CA VAL A 10 -14.78 2.66 -19.07
C VAL A 10 -14.14 1.93 -20.26
N SER A 11 -14.47 2.34 -21.50
CA SER A 11 -13.86 1.81 -22.71
C SER A 11 -12.36 2.07 -22.76
N LEU A 12 -11.92 3.29 -22.46
CA LEU A 12 -10.50 3.65 -22.39
C LEU A 12 -9.74 2.83 -21.34
N ILE A 13 -10.31 2.68 -20.15
CA ILE A 13 -9.72 1.84 -19.10
C ILE A 13 -9.58 0.38 -19.57
N ARG A 14 -10.59 -0.17 -20.23
CA ARG A 14 -10.51 -1.52 -20.81
C ARG A 14 -9.39 -1.64 -21.84
N LYS A 15 -9.32 -0.70 -22.78
CA LYS A 15 -8.23 -0.67 -23.78
C LYS A 15 -6.87 -0.64 -23.12
N PHE A 16 -6.70 0.17 -22.06
CA PHE A 16 -5.46 0.22 -21.29
C PHE A 16 -5.13 -1.12 -20.60
N LEU A 17 -6.13 -1.78 -20.01
CA LEU A 17 -5.91 -3.05 -19.31
C LEU A 17 -5.55 -4.21 -20.24
N VAL A 18 -5.99 -4.16 -21.51
CA VAL A 18 -5.71 -5.21 -22.50
C VAL A 18 -4.61 -4.83 -23.49
N SER A 19 -4.01 -3.63 -23.37
CA SER A 19 -3.04 -3.14 -24.35
C SER A 19 -1.72 -3.91 -24.38
N GLY A 20 -1.46 -4.78 -23.39
CA GLY A 20 -0.17 -5.45 -23.26
C GLY A 20 1.00 -4.50 -22.94
N ILE A 21 2.20 -5.01 -23.02
CA ILE A 21 3.44 -4.26 -22.77
C ILE A 21 4.47 -4.55 -23.87
N MET A 22 5.29 -3.55 -24.18
CA MET A 22 6.48 -3.73 -25.01
C MET A 22 7.70 -3.92 -24.11
N ILE A 23 8.41 -5.03 -24.24
CA ILE A 23 9.67 -5.29 -23.55
C ILE A 23 10.69 -5.67 -24.62
N ASP A 24 11.80 -4.95 -24.70
CA ASP A 24 12.89 -5.19 -25.68
C ASP A 24 12.40 -5.28 -27.13
N ASN A 25 11.48 -4.40 -27.52
CA ASN A 25 10.78 -4.38 -28.82
C ASN A 25 9.86 -5.59 -29.10
N GLU A 26 9.62 -6.46 -28.12
CA GLU A 26 8.65 -7.54 -28.23
C GLU A 26 7.35 -7.18 -27.53
N TYR A 27 6.23 -7.41 -28.23
CA TYR A 27 4.90 -7.26 -27.63
C TYR A 27 4.57 -8.48 -26.76
N ARG A 28 4.16 -8.23 -25.51
CA ARG A 28 3.66 -9.26 -24.60
C ARG A 28 2.27 -8.89 -24.10
N GLU A 29 1.36 -9.85 -24.18
CA GLU A 29 0.02 -9.66 -23.63
C GLU A 29 0.07 -9.52 -22.10
N SER A 30 -0.75 -8.61 -21.58
CA SER A 30 -0.96 -8.49 -20.14
C SER A 30 -2.01 -9.52 -19.71
N VAL A 31 -1.56 -10.62 -19.11
CA VAL A 31 -2.46 -11.71 -18.71
C VAL A 31 -3.15 -11.43 -17.38
N VAL A 32 -2.50 -10.69 -16.46
CA VAL A 32 -3.03 -10.39 -15.11
C VAL A 32 -2.59 -9.00 -14.65
N GLY A 33 -3.57 -8.20 -14.21
CA GLY A 33 -3.31 -6.90 -13.58
C GLY A 33 -3.10 -5.76 -14.56
N THR A 34 -2.48 -4.68 -14.08
CA THR A 34 -2.08 -3.53 -14.88
C THR A 34 -0.59 -3.61 -15.21
N PRO A 35 -0.16 -3.13 -16.39
CA PRO A 35 1.27 -3.06 -16.70
C PRO A 35 2.04 -2.31 -15.61
N GLN A 36 3.15 -2.87 -15.15
CA GLN A 36 4.01 -2.20 -14.18
C GLN A 36 4.63 -0.96 -14.84
N GLY A 37 4.52 0.21 -14.18
CA GLY A 37 4.97 1.49 -14.73
C GLY A 37 3.95 2.19 -15.65
N GLY A 38 2.78 1.61 -15.88
CA GLY A 38 1.72 2.26 -16.65
C GLY A 38 1.13 3.47 -15.91
N ASN A 39 0.90 4.58 -16.63
CA ASN A 39 0.42 5.86 -16.05
C ASN A 39 -0.90 5.76 -15.29
N LEU A 40 -1.79 4.83 -15.67
CA LEU A 40 -3.07 4.61 -15.00
C LEU A 40 -2.99 3.62 -13.83
N SER A 41 -1.93 2.85 -13.73
CA SER A 41 -1.80 1.80 -12.71
C SER A 41 -1.94 2.34 -11.27
N PRO A 42 -1.28 3.46 -10.87
CA PRO A 42 -1.44 4.02 -9.53
C PRO A 42 -2.86 4.49 -9.24
N LEU A 43 -3.52 5.09 -10.24
CA LEU A 43 -4.90 5.56 -10.10
C LEU A 43 -5.87 4.38 -9.92
N LEU A 44 -5.75 3.36 -10.75
CA LEU A 44 -6.60 2.17 -10.68
C LEU A 44 -6.39 1.41 -9.37
N SER A 45 -5.15 1.28 -8.92
CA SER A 45 -4.81 0.69 -7.61
C SER A 45 -5.47 1.47 -6.47
N ASN A 46 -5.39 2.79 -6.47
CA ASN A 46 -6.02 3.61 -5.44
C ASN A 46 -7.55 3.51 -5.45
N ILE A 47 -8.20 3.43 -6.60
CA ILE A 47 -9.65 3.20 -6.70
C ILE A 47 -10.04 1.88 -6.05
N VAL A 48 -9.26 0.83 -6.28
CA VAL A 48 -9.53 -0.49 -5.70
C VAL A 48 -9.24 -0.53 -4.21
N LEU A 49 -8.12 0.06 -3.77
CA LEU A 49 -7.71 0.08 -2.37
C LEU A 49 -8.55 1.03 -1.51
N ASN A 50 -9.26 2.01 -2.10
CA ASN A 50 -10.22 2.85 -1.39
C ASN A 50 -11.32 2.06 -0.66
N GLU A 51 -11.65 0.86 -1.13
CA GLU A 51 -12.60 -0.01 -0.41
C GLU A 51 -11.97 -0.64 0.84
N LEU A 52 -10.64 -0.84 0.82
CA LEU A 52 -9.90 -1.24 2.03
C LEU A 52 -9.86 -0.08 3.02
N ASP A 53 -9.65 1.15 2.54
CA ASP A 53 -9.67 2.35 3.38
C ASP A 53 -11.01 2.48 4.09
N LYS A 54 -12.13 2.37 3.35
CA LYS A 54 -13.48 2.39 3.91
C LYS A 54 -13.75 1.29 4.93
N GLU A 55 -13.23 0.09 4.70
CA GLU A 55 -13.36 -1.01 5.65
C GLU A 55 -12.60 -0.73 6.94
N MET A 56 -11.39 -0.17 6.85
CA MET A 56 -10.60 0.22 8.02
C MET A 56 -11.25 1.37 8.79
N GLU A 57 -11.79 2.37 8.08
CA GLU A 57 -12.56 3.47 8.67
C GLU A 57 -13.81 2.97 9.39
N ALA A 58 -14.59 2.09 8.74
CA ALA A 58 -15.80 1.51 9.34
C ALA A 58 -15.52 0.69 10.62
N ARG A 59 -14.31 0.16 10.75
CA ARG A 59 -13.84 -0.54 11.96
C ARG A 59 -13.23 0.40 13.00
N GLY A 60 -13.15 1.69 12.73
CA GLY A 60 -12.53 2.68 13.61
C GLY A 60 -11.02 2.49 13.78
N LEU A 61 -10.35 1.88 12.80
CA LEU A 61 -8.91 1.68 12.82
C LEU A 61 -8.16 2.99 12.51
N ARG A 62 -7.10 3.24 13.24
CA ARG A 62 -6.16 4.33 12.93
C ARG A 62 -5.13 3.81 11.95
N PHE A 63 -5.14 4.34 10.74
CA PHE A 63 -4.23 3.89 9.69
C PHE A 63 -3.75 5.05 8.82
N THR A 64 -2.69 4.80 8.09
CA THR A 64 -2.22 5.62 6.99
C THR A 64 -1.81 4.73 5.84
N ARG A 65 -2.15 5.12 4.62
CA ARG A 65 -1.79 4.39 3.41
C ARG A 65 -1.17 5.32 2.37
N TYR A 66 -0.10 4.86 1.77
CA TYR A 66 0.53 5.47 0.61
C TYR A 66 0.70 4.39 -0.48
N ALA A 67 -0.05 4.51 -1.56
CA ALA A 67 -0.18 3.47 -2.58
C ALA A 67 -0.55 2.11 -1.96
N ASP A 68 0.29 1.11 -2.09
CA ASP A 68 0.15 -0.23 -1.52
C ASP A 68 0.74 -0.38 -0.10
N ASP A 69 1.54 0.57 0.34
CA ASP A 69 2.08 0.58 1.70
C ASP A 69 1.06 1.13 2.70
N CYS A 70 0.76 0.34 3.74
CA CYS A 70 -0.22 0.70 4.77
C CYS A 70 0.31 0.41 6.18
N ILE A 71 0.14 1.36 7.09
CA ILE A 71 0.37 1.17 8.53
C ILE A 71 -0.97 1.26 9.25
N ILE A 72 -1.22 0.31 10.14
CA ILE A 72 -2.39 0.31 11.03
C ILE A 72 -1.88 0.33 12.48
N LEU A 73 -2.36 1.28 13.25
CA LEU A 73 -1.96 1.47 14.65
C LEU A 73 -2.98 0.84 15.59
N VAL A 74 -2.50 0.05 16.54
CA VAL A 74 -3.33 -0.63 17.53
C VAL A 74 -2.70 -0.59 18.91
N GLY A 75 -3.51 -0.74 19.97
CA GLY A 75 -3.06 -0.58 21.34
C GLY A 75 -2.37 -1.79 21.97
N SER A 76 -2.35 -2.96 21.29
CA SER A 76 -1.71 -4.17 21.84
C SER A 76 -1.35 -5.18 20.75
N SER A 77 -0.37 -6.07 21.04
CA SER A 77 0.02 -7.14 20.13
C SER A 77 -1.15 -8.05 19.78
N LYS A 78 -1.96 -8.45 20.77
CA LYS A 78 -3.15 -9.28 20.53
C LYS A 78 -4.19 -8.61 19.63
N ALA A 79 -4.30 -7.27 19.67
CA ALA A 79 -5.14 -6.52 18.75
C ALA A 79 -4.51 -6.50 17.35
N ALA A 80 -3.17 -6.39 17.25
CA ALA A 80 -2.46 -6.42 15.98
C ALA A 80 -2.66 -7.74 15.24
N ASP A 81 -2.55 -8.88 15.94
CA ASP A 81 -2.79 -10.21 15.35
C ASP A 81 -4.20 -10.31 14.78
N ARG A 82 -5.22 -9.91 15.55
CA ARG A 82 -6.62 -9.92 15.11
C ARG A 82 -6.88 -8.99 13.91
N VAL A 83 -6.28 -7.81 13.91
CA VAL A 83 -6.44 -6.86 12.80
C VAL A 83 -5.75 -7.39 11.56
N MET A 84 -4.53 -7.91 11.67
CA MET A 84 -3.80 -8.52 10.56
C MET A 84 -4.62 -9.64 9.92
N GLU A 85 -5.14 -10.58 10.73
CA GLU A 85 -5.95 -11.69 10.23
C GLU A 85 -7.23 -11.22 9.54
N ASN A 86 -7.96 -10.29 10.16
CA ASN A 86 -9.24 -9.82 9.64
C ASN A 86 -9.09 -8.99 8.36
N ILE A 87 -8.07 -8.13 8.28
CA ILE A 87 -7.79 -7.33 7.09
C ILE A 87 -7.29 -8.22 5.96
N SER A 88 -6.42 -9.19 6.24
CA SER A 88 -5.98 -10.17 5.24
C SER A 88 -7.17 -10.96 4.67
N LYS A 89 -8.04 -11.48 5.53
CA LYS A 89 -9.27 -12.17 5.09
C LYS A 89 -10.18 -11.29 4.24
N PHE A 90 -10.31 -10.01 4.59
CA PHE A 90 -11.10 -9.07 3.80
C PHE A 90 -10.52 -8.87 2.40
N ILE A 91 -9.21 -8.65 2.30
CA ILE A 91 -8.49 -8.45 1.03
C ILE A 91 -8.63 -9.69 0.15
N GLU A 92 -8.40 -10.88 0.70
CA GLU A 92 -8.39 -12.13 -0.05
C GLU A 92 -9.79 -12.57 -0.49
N LYS A 93 -10.77 -12.55 0.44
CA LYS A 93 -12.12 -13.02 0.15
C LYS A 93 -12.93 -12.06 -0.71
N LYS A 94 -12.88 -10.76 -0.39
CA LYS A 94 -13.75 -9.77 -1.01
C LYS A 94 -13.16 -9.17 -2.29
N ARG A 95 -11.83 -9.18 -2.42
CA ARG A 95 -11.12 -8.52 -3.53
C ARG A 95 -10.29 -9.45 -4.39
N ARG A 96 -10.13 -10.71 -3.99
CA ARG A 96 -9.30 -11.71 -4.69
C ARG A 96 -7.84 -11.28 -4.87
N PHE A 97 -7.34 -10.37 -4.03
CA PHE A 97 -5.93 -10.01 -3.96
C PHE A 97 -5.22 -10.93 -2.96
N LYS A 98 -3.95 -11.18 -3.21
CA LYS A 98 -3.09 -11.87 -2.26
C LYS A 98 -2.34 -10.87 -1.41
N VAL A 99 -2.45 -11.00 -0.08
CA VAL A 99 -1.63 -10.21 0.85
C VAL A 99 -0.22 -10.78 0.83
N ASN A 100 0.77 -9.92 0.67
CA ASN A 100 2.16 -10.36 0.76
C ASN A 100 2.57 -10.53 2.23
N MET A 101 2.35 -11.72 2.77
CA MET A 101 2.62 -12.05 4.17
C MET A 101 4.11 -11.97 4.53
N THR A 102 5.02 -12.05 3.57
CA THR A 102 6.46 -11.90 3.84
C THR A 102 6.85 -10.44 4.08
N LYS A 103 6.12 -9.50 3.49
CA LYS A 103 6.29 -8.05 3.69
C LYS A 103 5.41 -7.49 4.80
N SER A 104 4.26 -8.11 5.08
CA SER A 104 3.33 -7.69 6.13
C SER A 104 3.80 -8.17 7.50
N LYS A 105 4.07 -7.25 8.42
CA LYS A 105 4.66 -7.55 9.74
C LYS A 105 3.97 -6.79 10.84
N ILE A 106 3.89 -7.43 12.01
CA ILE A 106 3.52 -6.76 13.26
C ILE A 106 4.81 -6.33 13.93
N LEU A 107 4.95 -5.03 14.17
CA LEU A 107 6.18 -4.43 14.69
C LEU A 107 5.84 -3.46 15.83
N LYS A 108 6.81 -3.24 16.72
CA LYS A 108 6.75 -2.11 17.65
C LYS A 108 7.05 -0.81 16.89
N PRO A 109 6.55 0.34 17.35
CA PRO A 109 6.75 1.61 16.65
C PRO A 109 8.22 1.94 16.36
N ASN A 110 9.16 1.57 17.25
CA ASN A 110 10.60 1.79 17.07
C ASN A 110 11.20 1.00 15.90
N ASP A 111 10.57 -0.12 15.51
CA ASP A 111 11.07 -1.02 14.49
C ASP A 111 10.45 -0.75 13.11
N ILE A 112 9.52 0.23 13.04
CA ILE A 112 8.82 0.58 11.82
C ILE A 112 9.73 1.45 10.94
N LYS A 113 9.78 1.07 9.65
CA LYS A 113 10.25 1.93 8.56
C LYS A 113 9.07 2.19 7.61
N TYR A 114 8.71 3.46 7.43
CA TYR A 114 7.64 3.87 6.52
C TYR A 114 8.04 5.10 5.73
N LEU A 115 8.00 5.01 4.40
CA LEU A 115 8.38 6.09 3.48
C LEU A 115 9.76 6.71 3.78
N GLY A 116 10.71 5.88 4.24
CA GLY A 116 12.06 6.36 4.59
C GLY A 116 12.21 6.86 6.02
N PHE A 117 11.13 6.96 6.78
CA PHE A 117 11.15 7.41 8.18
C PHE A 117 11.03 6.24 9.14
N GLY A 118 11.62 6.41 10.32
CA GLY A 118 11.41 5.61 11.51
C GLY A 118 10.76 6.44 12.62
N PHE A 119 10.40 5.80 13.73
CA PHE A 119 9.73 6.46 14.84
C PHE A 119 10.49 6.22 16.14
N TYR A 120 10.46 7.19 17.05
CA TYR A 120 11.01 7.08 18.38
C TYR A 120 10.12 7.79 19.40
N TYR A 121 10.17 7.31 20.63
CA TYR A 121 9.46 7.97 21.72
C TYR A 121 10.36 9.01 22.36
N ASP A 122 9.93 10.26 22.34
CA ASP A 122 10.60 11.36 23.02
C ASP A 122 10.03 11.48 24.43
N SER A 123 10.83 11.07 25.41
CA SER A 123 10.44 11.09 26.82
C SER A 123 10.27 12.52 27.36
N PHE A 124 10.94 13.51 26.78
CA PHE A 124 10.82 14.90 27.22
C PHE A 124 9.44 15.48 26.87
N SER A 125 8.97 15.25 25.64
CA SER A 125 7.64 15.72 25.21
C SER A 125 6.54 14.68 25.43
N SER A 126 6.86 13.49 25.92
CA SER A 126 5.96 12.34 26.08
C SER A 126 5.19 11.99 24.79
N MET A 127 5.82 12.13 23.64
CA MET A 127 5.20 11.89 22.32
C MET A 127 6.09 11.05 21.41
N TRP A 128 5.43 10.36 20.47
CA TRP A 128 6.09 9.72 19.36
C TRP A 128 6.47 10.75 18.30
N LYS A 129 7.72 10.69 17.84
CA LYS A 129 8.26 11.57 16.79
C LYS A 129 8.81 10.74 15.64
N ALA A 130 8.78 11.30 14.44
CA ALA A 130 9.40 10.73 13.26
C ALA A 130 10.87 11.19 13.16
N LYS A 131 11.74 10.31 12.70
CA LYS A 131 13.14 10.61 12.33
C LYS A 131 13.46 9.94 11.00
N LEU A 132 14.48 10.42 10.30
CA LEU A 132 14.99 9.73 9.14
C LEU A 132 15.47 8.32 9.54
N HIS A 133 15.06 7.28 8.83
CA HIS A 133 15.47 5.92 9.12
C HIS A 133 16.94 5.73 8.73
N GLU A 134 17.74 5.04 9.54
CA GLU A 134 19.19 4.84 9.36
C GLU A 134 19.55 4.33 7.94
N LYS A 135 18.81 3.34 7.42
CA LYS A 135 19.01 2.84 6.05
C LYS A 135 18.77 3.90 4.97
N THR A 136 17.98 4.92 5.27
CA THR A 136 17.71 6.02 4.32
C THR A 136 18.81 7.07 4.44
N ALA A 137 19.27 7.36 5.66
CA ALA A 137 20.39 8.26 5.90
C ALA A 137 21.66 7.75 5.20
N ASN A 138 22.02 6.49 5.43
CA ASN A 138 23.20 5.86 4.79
C ASN A 138 23.13 5.90 3.26
N LYS A 139 21.96 5.66 2.68
CA LYS A 139 21.78 5.74 1.21
C LYS A 139 22.00 7.15 0.67
N ILE A 140 21.59 8.18 1.39
CA ILE A 140 21.80 9.58 1.01
C ILE A 140 23.29 9.93 1.08
N GLU A 141 23.99 9.47 2.13
CA GLU A 141 25.44 9.68 2.28
C GLU A 141 26.25 8.98 1.18
N GLU A 142 25.85 7.76 0.76
CA GLU A 142 26.48 7.04 -0.33
C GLU A 142 26.27 7.72 -1.69
N THR A 143 25.12 8.39 -1.91
CA THR A 143 24.80 9.06 -3.18
C THR A 143 25.52 10.40 -3.31
N ASN A 144 25.96 11.01 -2.21
CA ASN A 144 26.64 12.29 -2.16
C ASN A 144 28.19 12.16 -2.20
N LYS A 145 28.71 10.97 -2.33
CA LYS A 145 30.13 10.67 -2.57
C LYS A 145 30.39 10.36 -4.03
#